data_d7b1501b183e5c172d9139bfadbc4d0b
#
_entry.id   d7b1501b183e5c172d9139bfadbc4d0b
#
_cell.length_a   1.000
_cell.length_b   1.000
_cell.length_c   1.000
_cell.angle_alpha   90.00
_cell.angle_beta   90.00
_cell.angle_gamma   90.00
#
_symmetry.space_group_name_H-M   'P 1'
#
loop_
_entity.id
_entity.type
_entity.pdbx_description
1 polymer ?
#
loop_
_entity_poly.entity_id
_entity_poly.type
_entity_poly.pdbx_seq_one_letter_code
_entity_poly.pdbx_strand_id
1 'polypeptide(L)'
;VATWLRNDTTANITIMDTDSNLLFAGGDDYTSAGIANSMQELQNQAESMIANQVKKVLLGTKQYNDAAVTSHLSMDFSDYKETVKEYYANSGRDEGMLSHEETYESENTNDGGGVPGTTSNGESGNTTYVSPDSNNSSSSTSETSRDYLPNESITDKVTPAGGINYTDSSISIAAITYKEIHYEDVKRQGLLDGTTWDEYKTQNSADTKLDVDSDMYSLVANATGISESNITIIAYESPIFYDKESTPVSWQNVLSVVMLILILGLLVFVVLHSMRTRQTVQQEEE
;
A
#
# COMPACT_ATOMS: atom_id res chain seq x y z
N VAL A 1 -23.26 1.88 24.24
CA VAL A 1 -24.25 2.64 23.46
C VAL A 1 -25.63 1.98 23.54
N ALA A 2 -25.75 0.67 23.25
CA ALA A 2 -27.04 -0.03 23.32
C ALA A 2 -27.75 0.14 24.67
N THR A 3 -27.04 -0.10 25.77
CA THR A 3 -27.56 0.02 27.15
C THR A 3 -28.00 1.43 27.48
N TRP A 4 -27.31 2.46 26.97
CA TRP A 4 -27.64 3.87 27.19
C TRP A 4 -28.89 4.29 26.42
N LEU A 5 -29.12 3.70 25.23
CA LEU A 5 -30.32 3.90 24.42
C LEU A 5 -31.50 3.02 24.85
N ARG A 6 -31.39 2.27 25.95
CA ARG A 6 -32.38 1.29 26.40
C ARG A 6 -32.74 0.23 25.36
N ASN A 7 -31.76 -0.16 24.60
CA ASN A 7 -31.89 -1.22 23.60
C ASN A 7 -31.30 -2.52 24.19
N ASP A 8 -32.09 -3.57 24.20
CA ASP A 8 -31.68 -4.86 24.77
C ASP A 8 -30.66 -5.59 23.85
N THR A 9 -30.56 -5.15 22.62
CA THR A 9 -29.66 -5.72 21.62
C THR A 9 -28.95 -4.62 20.82
N THR A 10 -27.83 -4.94 20.20
CA THR A 10 -27.12 -4.06 19.28
C THR A 10 -27.71 -4.07 17.86
N ALA A 11 -28.68 -4.96 17.59
CA ALA A 11 -29.19 -5.30 16.27
C ALA A 11 -29.72 -4.09 15.44
N ASN A 12 -30.18 -3.04 16.11
CA ASN A 12 -30.75 -1.86 15.45
C ASN A 12 -29.90 -0.59 15.66
N ILE A 13 -28.60 -0.75 15.97
CA ILE A 13 -27.69 0.36 16.20
C ILE A 13 -26.73 0.47 15.01
N THR A 14 -26.76 1.61 14.35
CA THR A 14 -25.77 1.99 13.34
C THR A 14 -25.02 3.20 13.82
N ILE A 15 -23.69 3.16 13.82
CA ILE A 15 -22.83 4.28 14.17
C ILE A 15 -22.07 4.68 12.91
N MET A 16 -22.21 5.93 12.51
CA MET A 16 -21.50 6.52 11.38
C MET A 16 -20.74 7.75 11.88
N ASP A 17 -19.63 8.07 11.22
CA ASP A 17 -18.93 9.33 11.44
C ASP A 17 -19.58 10.49 10.65
N THR A 18 -19.04 11.69 10.80
CA THR A 18 -19.51 12.89 10.12
C THR A 18 -19.31 12.85 8.60
N ASP A 19 -18.43 11.98 8.13
CA ASP A 19 -18.10 11.78 6.71
C ASP A 19 -18.90 10.62 6.08
N SER A 20 -19.92 10.13 6.82
CA SER A 20 -20.79 9.01 6.42
C SER A 20 -20.11 7.65 6.37
N ASN A 21 -18.93 7.50 7.00
CA ASN A 21 -18.30 6.18 7.13
C ASN A 21 -19.03 5.38 8.23
N LEU A 22 -19.34 4.15 7.92
CA LEU A 22 -19.97 3.22 8.85
C LEU A 22 -18.93 2.73 9.85
N LEU A 23 -19.07 3.13 11.13
CA LEU A 23 -18.19 2.70 12.22
C LEU A 23 -18.70 1.44 12.91
N PHE A 24 -20.02 1.23 12.92
CA PHE A 24 -20.66 0.07 13.52
C PHE A 24 -22.05 -0.12 12.95
N ALA A 25 -22.38 -1.31 12.54
CA ALA A 25 -23.73 -1.75 12.21
C ALA A 25 -24.09 -2.92 13.13
N GLY A 26 -24.99 -2.68 14.07
CA GLY A 26 -25.53 -3.74 14.90
C GLY A 26 -26.69 -4.41 14.18
N GLY A 27 -26.57 -5.64 13.99
CA GLY A 27 -27.52 -6.58 13.40
C GLY A 27 -26.86 -7.93 13.51
N ASP A 28 -27.51 -9.02 13.21
CA ASP A 28 -26.83 -10.31 13.15
C ASP A 28 -25.61 -10.15 12.23
N ASP A 29 -24.46 -9.86 12.84
CA ASP A 29 -23.20 -9.41 12.22
C ASP A 29 -22.61 -10.41 11.22
N TYR A 30 -23.28 -11.49 11.03
CA TYR A 30 -22.97 -12.56 10.08
C TYR A 30 -23.91 -12.57 8.87
N THR A 31 -24.66 -11.49 8.63
CA THR A 31 -25.35 -11.38 7.33
C THR A 31 -24.31 -11.15 6.25
N SER A 32 -24.44 -11.84 5.13
CA SER A 32 -23.55 -11.69 3.96
C SER A 32 -23.35 -10.23 3.54
N ALA A 33 -24.34 -9.37 3.78
CA ALA A 33 -24.30 -7.95 3.48
C ALA A 33 -23.39 -7.16 4.45
N GLY A 34 -23.43 -7.45 5.76
CA GLY A 34 -22.58 -6.80 6.75
C GLY A 34 -21.10 -7.15 6.55
N ILE A 35 -20.81 -8.43 6.27
CA ILE A 35 -19.46 -8.89 5.96
C ILE A 35 -18.95 -8.24 4.67
N ALA A 36 -19.78 -8.19 3.61
CA ALA A 36 -19.39 -7.57 2.35
C ALA A 36 -19.07 -6.08 2.49
N ASN A 37 -19.84 -5.33 3.31
CA ASN A 37 -19.58 -3.92 3.59
C ASN A 37 -18.26 -3.73 4.35
N SER A 38 -17.99 -4.56 5.35
CA SER A 38 -16.72 -4.48 6.12
C SER A 38 -15.50 -4.81 5.26
N MET A 39 -15.62 -5.79 4.36
CA MET A 39 -14.58 -6.15 3.40
C MET A 39 -14.31 -5.00 2.42
N GLN A 40 -15.36 -4.38 1.90
CA GLN A 40 -15.23 -3.22 0.99
C GLN A 40 -14.61 -2.01 1.68
N GLU A 41 -14.98 -1.75 2.93
CA GLU A 41 -14.41 -0.66 3.71
C GLU A 41 -12.92 -0.87 3.97
N LEU A 42 -12.53 -2.09 4.36
CA LEU A 42 -11.13 -2.45 4.53
C LEU A 42 -10.32 -2.30 3.24
N GLN A 43 -10.90 -2.72 2.10
CA GLN A 43 -10.29 -2.54 0.79
C GLN A 43 -10.11 -1.06 0.47
N ASN A 44 -11.14 -0.24 0.61
CA ASN A 44 -11.08 1.21 0.35
C ASN A 44 -10.04 1.90 1.24
N GLN A 45 -9.94 1.50 2.51
CA GLN A 45 -8.95 2.03 3.43
C GLN A 45 -7.53 1.65 3.01
N ALA A 46 -7.30 0.39 2.63
CA ALA A 46 -6.00 -0.08 2.14
C ALA A 46 -5.61 0.63 0.83
N GLU A 47 -6.54 0.78 -0.12
CA GLU A 47 -6.34 1.53 -1.36
C GLU A 47 -5.96 2.98 -1.10
N SER A 48 -6.66 3.64 -0.19
CA SER A 48 -6.35 5.03 0.19
C SER A 48 -4.98 5.15 0.85
N MET A 49 -4.59 4.21 1.69
CA MET A 49 -3.26 4.19 2.31
C MET A 49 -2.14 4.05 1.28
N ILE A 50 -2.27 3.11 0.35
CA ILE A 50 -1.31 2.89 -0.74
C ILE A 50 -1.24 4.14 -1.65
N ALA A 51 -2.37 4.69 -2.05
CA ALA A 51 -2.43 5.89 -2.88
C ALA A 51 -1.71 7.09 -2.21
N ASN A 52 -1.95 7.31 -0.93
CA ASN A 52 -1.30 8.37 -0.16
C ASN A 52 0.22 8.13 -0.01
N GLN A 53 0.63 6.88 0.19
CA GLN A 53 2.05 6.52 0.26
C GLN A 53 2.76 6.80 -1.07
N VAL A 54 2.17 6.39 -2.18
CA VAL A 54 2.69 6.63 -3.53
C VAL A 54 2.78 8.14 -3.82
N LYS A 55 1.70 8.88 -3.55
CA LYS A 55 1.70 10.35 -3.69
C LYS A 55 2.84 10.98 -2.91
N LYS A 56 3.03 10.60 -1.65
CA LYS A 56 4.10 11.12 -0.80
C LYS A 56 5.49 10.81 -1.36
N VAL A 57 5.70 9.60 -1.88
CA VAL A 57 6.98 9.19 -2.47
C VAL A 57 7.26 9.98 -3.73
N LEU A 58 6.30 10.10 -4.65
CA LEU A 58 6.45 10.85 -5.90
C LEU A 58 6.74 12.34 -5.67
N LEU A 59 5.99 12.99 -4.79
CA LEU A 59 6.23 14.39 -4.45
C LEU A 59 7.57 14.59 -3.72
N GLY A 60 8.03 13.56 -3.01
CA GLY A 60 9.35 13.55 -2.36
C GLY A 60 10.52 13.65 -3.32
N THR A 61 10.36 13.22 -4.57
CA THR A 61 11.39 13.33 -5.62
C THR A 61 11.60 14.78 -6.10
N LYS A 62 10.63 15.67 -5.85
CA LYS A 62 10.58 17.05 -6.34
C LYS A 62 10.55 17.20 -7.87
N GLN A 63 10.32 16.11 -8.59
CA GLN A 63 10.11 16.16 -10.04
C GLN A 63 8.68 16.60 -10.40
N TYR A 64 7.73 16.29 -9.54
CA TYR A 64 6.32 16.61 -9.71
C TYR A 64 5.83 17.54 -8.61
N ASN A 65 4.95 18.45 -8.97
CA ASN A 65 4.33 19.40 -8.05
C ASN A 65 3.05 18.84 -7.43
N ASP A 66 2.32 18.02 -8.17
CA ASP A 66 1.13 17.32 -7.70
C ASP A 66 1.01 15.94 -8.36
N ALA A 67 0.26 15.04 -7.73
CA ALA A 67 -0.05 13.73 -8.27
C ALA A 67 -1.42 13.27 -7.80
N ALA A 68 -2.23 12.81 -8.74
CA ALA A 68 -3.45 12.04 -8.47
C ALA A 68 -3.11 10.57 -8.58
N VAL A 69 -3.37 9.81 -7.53
CA VAL A 69 -3.05 8.38 -7.46
C VAL A 69 -4.33 7.62 -7.15
N THR A 70 -4.57 6.57 -7.91
CA THR A 70 -5.64 5.60 -7.67
C THR A 70 -5.01 4.22 -7.63
N SER A 71 -5.27 3.48 -6.57
CA SER A 71 -4.88 2.08 -6.44
C SER A 71 -6.10 1.19 -6.52
N HIS A 72 -5.94 0.04 -7.13
CA HIS A 72 -6.91 -1.05 -7.10
C HIS A 72 -6.22 -2.27 -6.53
N LEU A 73 -6.65 -2.67 -5.33
CA LEU A 73 -6.07 -3.78 -4.61
C LEU A 73 -6.94 -5.03 -4.73
N SER A 74 -6.34 -6.11 -5.16
CA SER A 74 -6.92 -7.44 -5.05
C SER A 74 -6.67 -7.96 -3.65
N MET A 75 -7.73 -8.19 -2.87
CA MET A 75 -7.62 -8.68 -1.50
C MET A 75 -8.29 -10.04 -1.36
N ASP A 76 -7.61 -10.96 -0.67
CA ASP A 76 -8.16 -12.27 -0.33
C ASP A 76 -8.78 -12.22 1.06
N PHE A 77 -10.10 -12.32 1.10
CA PHE A 77 -10.88 -12.37 2.34
C PHE A 77 -11.24 -13.78 2.78
N SER A 78 -10.68 -14.81 2.12
CA SER A 78 -10.86 -16.18 2.56
C SER A 78 -10.09 -16.45 3.86
N ASP A 79 -10.76 -17.07 4.81
CA ASP A 79 -10.12 -17.60 6.02
C ASP A 79 -9.76 -19.07 5.74
N TYR A 80 -8.46 -19.33 5.65
CA TYR A 80 -7.97 -20.65 5.30
C TYR A 80 -7.10 -21.22 6.41
N LYS A 81 -7.53 -22.38 6.92
CA LYS A 81 -6.76 -23.17 7.88
C LYS A 81 -6.33 -24.48 7.24
N GLU A 82 -5.04 -24.68 7.11
CA GLU A 82 -4.44 -25.93 6.62
C GLU A 82 -3.73 -26.63 7.78
N THR A 83 -4.06 -27.90 7.98
CA THR A 83 -3.37 -28.78 8.90
C THR A 83 -2.65 -29.85 8.08
N VAL A 84 -1.33 -29.76 8.01
CA VAL A 84 -0.50 -30.74 7.33
C VAL A 84 0.08 -31.70 8.37
N LYS A 85 -0.19 -33.00 8.18
CA LYS A 85 0.39 -34.08 8.98
C LYS A 85 1.40 -34.84 8.13
N GLU A 86 2.63 -34.78 8.55
CA GLU A 86 3.74 -35.50 7.89
C GLU A 86 4.25 -36.57 8.83
N TYR A 87 4.41 -37.80 8.30
CA TYR A 87 5.02 -38.91 9.02
C TYR A 87 6.38 -39.17 8.43
N TYR A 88 7.39 -39.27 9.26
CA TYR A 88 8.78 -39.48 8.82
C TYR A 88 9.53 -40.40 9.76
N ALA A 89 10.56 -41.09 9.21
CA ALA A 89 11.55 -41.82 9.99
C ALA A 89 12.68 -40.89 10.45
N ASN A 90 13.32 -41.21 11.54
CA ASN A 90 14.50 -40.47 12.00
C ASN A 90 15.64 -40.50 10.96
N SER A 91 16.41 -39.42 10.89
CA SER A 91 17.56 -39.33 10.00
C SER A 91 18.52 -40.54 10.15
N GLY A 92 18.74 -41.22 9.04
CA GLY A 92 19.59 -42.41 8.99
C GLY A 92 18.91 -43.72 9.33
N ARG A 93 17.58 -43.75 9.42
CA ARG A 93 16.75 -44.94 9.58
C ARG A 93 15.65 -44.95 8.57
N ASP A 94 15.28 -46.14 8.08
CA ASP A 94 14.10 -46.32 7.21
C ASP A 94 12.81 -46.62 8.00
N GLU A 95 12.93 -46.76 9.34
CA GLU A 95 11.87 -47.17 10.25
C GLU A 95 11.67 -46.10 11.34
N GLY A 96 10.45 -46.03 11.89
CA GLY A 96 10.08 -45.13 13.00
C GLY A 96 10.75 -45.51 14.31
N MET A 97 10.31 -44.90 15.40
CA MET A 97 10.78 -45.26 16.74
C MET A 97 10.17 -46.62 17.16
N LEU A 98 11.02 -47.56 17.61
CA LEU A 98 10.57 -48.84 18.14
C LEU A 98 9.66 -48.60 19.35
N SER A 99 8.42 -49.05 19.23
CA SER A 99 7.38 -48.91 20.26
C SER A 99 7.27 -50.15 21.13
N HIS A 100 7.34 -51.33 20.46
CA HIS A 100 7.21 -52.59 21.14
C HIS A 100 8.09 -53.61 20.42
N GLU A 101 8.82 -54.43 21.18
CA GLU A 101 9.56 -55.58 20.70
C GLU A 101 9.21 -56.78 21.56
N GLU A 102 8.78 -57.85 20.92
CA GLU A 102 8.52 -59.13 21.55
C GLU A 102 9.40 -60.16 20.88
N THR A 103 10.27 -60.81 21.66
CA THR A 103 11.16 -61.86 21.19
C THR A 103 10.79 -63.15 21.89
N TYR A 104 10.40 -64.13 21.11
CA TYR A 104 10.12 -65.50 21.58
C TYR A 104 11.31 -66.38 21.21
N GLU A 105 11.99 -66.91 22.20
CA GLU A 105 13.08 -67.88 22.05
C GLU A 105 12.67 -69.22 22.61
N SER A 106 12.72 -70.24 21.77
CA SER A 106 12.49 -71.61 22.20
C SER A 106 13.68 -72.50 21.86
N GLU A 107 14.36 -72.98 22.89
CA GLU A 107 15.40 -74.01 22.73
C GLU A 107 14.83 -75.36 23.11
N ASN A 108 14.85 -76.27 22.17
CA ASN A 108 14.45 -77.62 22.42
C ASN A 108 15.72 -78.57 22.32
N THR A 109 16.24 -78.94 23.50
CA THR A 109 17.31 -79.96 23.63
C THR A 109 16.61 -81.28 23.89
N ASN A 110 16.31 -82.04 22.83
CA ASN A 110 15.75 -83.38 22.99
C ASN A 110 16.87 -84.43 23.10
N ASP A 111 17.04 -84.88 24.32
CA ASP A 111 17.85 -86.08 24.59
C ASP A 111 16.97 -87.33 24.47
N GLY A 112 16.75 -87.78 23.23
CA GLY A 112 16.07 -89.06 22.94
C GLY A 112 14.73 -88.95 22.19
N GLY A 113 14.76 -89.17 20.96
CA GLY A 113 13.80 -89.79 20.04
C GLY A 113 12.31 -89.48 20.14
N GLY A 114 11.84 -88.68 19.22
CA GLY A 114 10.43 -88.63 18.85
C GLY A 114 10.15 -87.62 17.73
N VAL A 115 9.60 -88.06 16.62
CA VAL A 115 9.26 -87.19 15.48
C VAL A 115 8.12 -86.27 15.87
N PRO A 116 8.29 -84.95 15.78
CA PRO A 116 7.18 -84.06 16.01
C PRO A 116 6.18 -84.14 14.84
N GLY A 117 4.89 -84.16 15.19
CA GLY A 117 3.82 -84.19 14.25
C GLY A 117 3.64 -82.89 13.46
N THR A 118 3.02 -83.07 12.34
CA THR A 118 2.55 -82.17 11.31
C THR A 118 2.32 -80.73 11.70
N THR A 119 2.99 -79.89 10.97
CA THR A 119 2.82 -78.43 10.88
C THR A 119 1.38 -78.05 10.48
N SER A 120 0.77 -77.14 11.27
CA SER A 120 -0.42 -76.43 10.84
C SER A 120 0.03 -75.26 9.94
N ASN A 121 -0.73 -75.05 8.85
CA ASN A 121 -0.56 -73.99 7.89
C ASN A 121 -0.70 -72.62 8.58
N GLY A 122 0.40 -71.87 8.69
CA GLY A 122 0.46 -70.44 8.98
C GLY A 122 1.58 -69.86 8.14
N GLU A 123 1.26 -68.87 7.40
CA GLU A 123 2.04 -68.18 6.37
C GLU A 123 3.23 -67.46 7.01
N SER A 124 4.39 -67.54 6.36
CA SER A 124 5.62 -66.77 6.61
C SER A 124 6.39 -67.01 7.91
N GLY A 125 7.01 -68.15 8.03
CA GLY A 125 8.13 -68.32 8.91
C GLY A 125 9.20 -69.16 8.20
N ASN A 126 10.43 -68.69 8.13
CA ASN A 126 11.57 -69.40 7.51
C ASN A 126 11.96 -70.57 8.41
N THR A 127 11.42 -71.76 8.15
CA THR A 127 11.80 -72.99 8.85
C THR A 127 12.90 -73.69 8.09
N THR A 128 14.11 -73.67 8.65
CA THR A 128 15.23 -74.47 8.16
C THR A 128 15.17 -75.87 8.80
N TYR A 129 14.92 -76.89 7.97
CA TYR A 129 15.05 -78.33 8.41
C TYR A 129 16.52 -78.77 8.32
N VAL A 130 17.08 -79.17 9.44
CA VAL A 130 18.32 -79.83 9.46
C VAL A 130 18.07 -81.36 9.45
N SER A 131 18.64 -82.00 8.48
CA SER A 131 18.61 -83.48 8.34
C SER A 131 19.32 -84.20 9.50
N PRO A 132 18.81 -85.31 10.03
CA PRO A 132 19.34 -85.93 11.20
C PRO A 132 20.55 -86.79 10.80
N ASP A 133 21.71 -86.38 11.17
CA ASP A 133 22.87 -87.32 11.31
C ASP A 133 23.57 -87.03 12.66
N SER A 134 23.50 -88.06 13.54
CA SER A 134 24.19 -88.21 14.81
C SER A 134 23.86 -87.29 16.01
N ASN A 135 23.10 -87.86 16.97
CA ASN A 135 23.30 -87.81 18.42
C ASN A 135 23.46 -86.50 19.13
N ASN A 136 22.88 -85.40 18.68
CA ASN A 136 22.49 -84.28 19.51
C ASN A 136 21.83 -83.24 18.64
N SER A 137 20.50 -83.25 18.49
CA SER A 137 19.82 -82.25 17.70
C SER A 137 19.23 -81.19 18.69
N SER A 138 19.89 -80.07 18.78
CA SER A 138 19.24 -78.89 19.39
C SER A 138 18.59 -78.06 18.30
N SER A 139 17.29 -77.72 18.38
CA SER A 139 16.66 -76.75 17.52
C SER A 139 16.33 -75.52 18.35
N SER A 140 16.81 -74.36 17.91
CA SER A 140 16.39 -73.09 18.46
C SER A 140 15.49 -72.38 17.47
N THR A 141 14.36 -71.89 17.93
CA THR A 141 13.48 -71.04 17.17
C THR A 141 13.44 -69.69 17.85
N SER A 142 13.82 -68.63 17.11
CA SER A 142 13.69 -67.24 17.59
C SER A 142 12.73 -66.51 16.66
N GLU A 143 11.67 -65.98 17.22
CA GLU A 143 10.68 -65.11 16.52
C GLU A 143 10.72 -63.74 17.20
N THR A 144 10.89 -62.67 16.40
CA THR A 144 10.91 -61.33 16.89
C THR A 144 9.85 -60.51 16.15
N SER A 145 8.88 -59.99 16.90
CA SER A 145 7.87 -59.04 16.41
C SER A 145 8.24 -57.62 16.87
N ARG A 146 8.22 -56.67 15.95
CA ARG A 146 8.57 -55.27 16.23
C ARG A 146 7.48 -54.36 15.70
N ASP A 147 6.95 -53.49 16.60
CA ASP A 147 6.04 -52.44 16.26
C ASP A 147 6.75 -51.08 16.30
N TYR A 148 6.60 -50.30 15.23
CA TYR A 148 7.22 -48.99 15.10
C TYR A 148 6.18 -47.89 15.11
N LEU A 149 6.44 -46.82 15.86
CA LEU A 149 5.66 -45.59 15.80
C LEU A 149 6.36 -44.61 14.86
N PRO A 150 5.66 -44.08 13.84
CA PRO A 150 6.22 -43.03 13.02
C PRO A 150 6.35 -41.73 13.82
N ASN A 151 7.37 -40.93 13.51
CA ASN A 151 7.42 -39.54 13.96
C ASN A 151 6.33 -38.77 13.20
N GLU A 152 5.58 -37.94 13.91
CA GLU A 152 4.52 -37.10 13.34
C GLU A 152 4.93 -35.64 13.51
N SER A 153 4.90 -34.90 12.42
CA SER A 153 4.96 -33.44 12.41
C SER A 153 3.60 -32.90 12.03
N ILE A 154 3.04 -32.08 12.91
CA ILE A 154 1.76 -31.39 12.65
C ILE A 154 2.07 -29.93 12.45
N THR A 155 1.81 -29.40 11.25
CA THR A 155 1.96 -27.98 10.96
C THR A 155 0.58 -27.38 10.69
N ASP A 156 0.16 -26.48 11.56
CA ASP A 156 -1.04 -25.68 11.38
C ASP A 156 -0.65 -24.34 10.75
N LYS A 157 -1.11 -24.11 9.52
CA LYS A 157 -0.98 -22.83 8.81
C LYS A 157 -2.35 -22.14 8.78
N VAL A 158 -2.40 -20.96 9.36
CA VAL A 158 -3.56 -20.07 9.31
C VAL A 158 -3.23 -18.88 8.43
N THR A 159 -4.00 -18.68 7.36
CA THR A 159 -3.92 -17.49 6.52
C THR A 159 -5.07 -16.58 6.91
N PRO A 160 -4.78 -15.42 7.56
CA PRO A 160 -5.83 -14.50 7.96
C PRO A 160 -6.49 -13.86 6.74
N ALA A 161 -7.80 -13.59 6.83
CA ALA A 161 -8.55 -12.83 5.84
C ALA A 161 -8.01 -11.40 5.69
N GLY A 162 -8.09 -10.83 4.48
CA GLY A 162 -7.65 -9.45 4.18
C GLY A 162 -6.21 -9.34 3.69
N GLY A 163 -5.59 -10.45 3.29
CA GLY A 163 -4.29 -10.43 2.62
C GLY A 163 -4.34 -9.74 1.27
N ILE A 164 -3.35 -8.87 0.97
CA ILE A 164 -3.25 -8.20 -0.32
C ILE A 164 -2.53 -9.10 -1.32
N ASN A 165 -3.15 -9.34 -2.47
CA ASN A 165 -2.51 -9.98 -3.60
C ASN A 165 -1.84 -8.91 -4.49
N TYR A 166 -0.56 -8.66 -4.27
CA TYR A 166 0.19 -7.65 -4.99
C TYR A 166 0.35 -7.95 -6.49
N THR A 167 0.23 -9.23 -6.90
CA THR A 167 0.36 -9.63 -8.30
C THR A 167 -0.84 -9.19 -9.14
N ASP A 168 -2.03 -9.23 -8.55
CA ASP A 168 -3.29 -8.86 -9.21
C ASP A 168 -3.74 -7.43 -8.88
N SER A 169 -2.94 -6.72 -8.09
CA SER A 169 -3.17 -5.31 -7.74
C SER A 169 -2.54 -4.39 -8.78
N SER A 170 -3.11 -3.18 -8.95
CA SER A 170 -2.62 -2.19 -9.90
C SER A 170 -2.70 -0.77 -9.36
N ILE A 171 -1.86 0.12 -9.91
CA ILE A 171 -1.81 1.54 -9.56
C ILE A 171 -1.80 2.37 -10.83
N SER A 172 -2.64 3.42 -10.84
CA SER A 172 -2.67 4.43 -11.88
C SER A 172 -2.33 5.80 -11.30
N ILE A 173 -1.42 6.51 -11.95
CA ILE A 173 -0.86 7.78 -11.49
C ILE A 173 -0.94 8.80 -12.60
N ALA A 174 -1.52 9.98 -12.30
CA ALA A 174 -1.41 11.17 -13.10
C ALA A 174 -0.56 12.19 -12.34
N ALA A 175 0.67 12.41 -12.78
CA ALA A 175 1.61 13.34 -12.18
C ALA A 175 1.63 14.66 -12.93
N ILE A 176 1.74 15.78 -12.21
CA ILE A 176 1.68 17.12 -12.78
C ILE A 176 2.91 17.91 -12.33
N THR A 177 3.59 18.50 -13.30
CA THR A 177 4.63 19.49 -13.09
C THR A 177 4.11 20.84 -13.56
N TYR A 178 4.20 21.87 -12.70
CA TYR A 178 3.75 23.21 -13.06
C TYR A 178 4.89 24.00 -13.71
N LYS A 179 4.57 24.59 -14.87
CA LYS A 179 5.44 25.53 -15.55
C LYS A 179 4.95 26.94 -15.26
N GLU A 180 5.69 27.65 -14.43
CA GLU A 180 5.36 29.04 -14.10
C GLU A 180 5.73 29.96 -15.26
N ILE A 181 4.76 30.73 -15.77
CA ILE A 181 4.91 31.67 -16.86
C ILE A 181 4.50 33.05 -16.37
N HIS A 182 5.50 33.93 -16.18
CA HIS A 182 5.27 35.28 -15.72
C HIS A 182 5.11 36.26 -16.89
N TYR A 183 4.14 37.15 -16.83
CA TYR A 183 3.90 38.18 -17.83
C TYR A 183 5.17 38.97 -18.18
N GLU A 184 5.96 39.37 -17.18
CA GLU A 184 7.16 40.18 -17.37
C GLU A 184 8.26 39.42 -18.16
N ASP A 185 8.34 38.10 -17.99
CA ASP A 185 9.32 37.29 -18.72
C ASP A 185 8.92 37.12 -20.18
N VAL A 186 7.65 36.86 -20.44
CA VAL A 186 7.11 36.71 -21.81
C VAL A 186 7.25 38.02 -22.59
N LYS A 187 6.95 39.17 -21.91
CA LYS A 187 7.15 40.50 -22.49
C LYS A 187 8.61 40.81 -22.78
N ARG A 188 9.52 40.46 -21.87
CA ARG A 188 10.98 40.68 -22.05
C ARG A 188 11.51 39.86 -23.23
N GLN A 189 10.96 38.70 -23.47
CA GLN A 189 11.31 37.85 -24.61
C GLN A 189 10.70 38.32 -25.94
N GLY A 190 9.85 39.37 -25.94
CA GLY A 190 9.19 39.90 -27.15
C GLY A 190 8.05 39.04 -27.69
N LEU A 191 7.61 38.01 -26.92
CA LEU A 191 6.56 37.10 -27.33
C LEU A 191 5.15 37.71 -27.33
N LEU A 192 5.02 38.95 -26.81
CA LEU A 192 3.78 39.74 -26.84
C LEU A 192 3.77 40.78 -27.97
N ASP A 193 4.77 40.76 -28.86
CA ASP A 193 4.80 41.68 -30.01
C ASP A 193 3.77 41.22 -31.05
N GLY A 194 2.62 41.90 -31.06
CA GLY A 194 1.48 41.58 -31.92
C GLY A 194 0.43 40.62 -31.35
N THR A 195 0.59 40.21 -30.10
CA THR A 195 -0.36 39.32 -29.40
C THR A 195 -0.66 39.88 -28.00
N THR A 196 -1.92 39.81 -27.59
CA THR A 196 -2.29 40.21 -26.20
C THR A 196 -1.91 39.11 -25.22
N TRP A 197 -1.74 39.49 -23.94
CA TRP A 197 -1.47 38.52 -22.88
C TRP A 197 -2.53 37.42 -22.75
N ASP A 198 -3.82 37.79 -22.94
CA ASP A 198 -4.92 36.83 -22.87
C ASP A 198 -4.94 35.87 -24.05
N GLU A 199 -4.58 36.32 -25.23
CA GLU A 199 -4.40 35.47 -26.41
C GLU A 199 -3.22 34.52 -26.20
N TYR A 200 -2.10 35.02 -25.67
CA TYR A 200 -0.93 34.20 -25.34
C TYR A 200 -1.28 33.11 -24.34
N LYS A 201 -2.00 33.45 -23.26
CA LYS A 201 -2.50 32.45 -22.28
C LYS A 201 -3.37 31.39 -22.96
N THR A 202 -4.29 31.79 -23.81
CA THR A 202 -5.18 30.86 -24.51
C THR A 202 -4.43 29.91 -25.45
N GLN A 203 -3.44 30.42 -26.16
CA GLN A 203 -2.63 29.61 -27.10
C GLN A 203 -1.68 28.64 -26.38
N ASN A 204 -1.25 28.96 -25.16
CA ASN A 204 -0.26 28.19 -24.41
C ASN A 204 -0.86 27.50 -23.16
N SER A 205 -2.19 27.39 -23.06
CA SER A 205 -2.86 26.79 -21.90
C SER A 205 -2.94 25.27 -21.94
N ALA A 206 -2.56 24.63 -23.04
CA ALA A 206 -2.66 23.20 -23.19
C ALA A 206 -1.57 22.47 -22.37
N ASP A 207 -1.99 21.43 -21.65
CA ASP A 207 -1.06 20.55 -20.97
C ASP A 207 -0.19 19.79 -21.98
N THR A 208 1.08 19.69 -21.68
CA THR A 208 2.05 18.94 -22.51
C THR A 208 2.40 17.64 -21.81
N LYS A 209 2.23 16.51 -22.51
CA LYS A 209 2.60 15.20 -21.97
C LYS A 209 4.13 15.11 -21.84
N LEU A 210 4.59 14.67 -20.67
CA LEU A 210 5.99 14.41 -20.39
C LEU A 210 6.31 12.92 -20.44
N ASP A 211 7.53 12.58 -20.84
CA ASP A 211 8.04 11.23 -20.70
C ASP A 211 8.39 10.97 -19.23
N VAL A 212 8.00 9.80 -18.74
CA VAL A 212 8.23 9.37 -17.36
C VAL A 212 9.48 8.51 -17.30
N ASP A 213 10.38 8.84 -16.40
CA ASP A 213 11.59 8.07 -16.17
C ASP A 213 11.25 6.67 -15.63
N SER A 214 11.98 5.65 -16.13
CA SER A 214 11.83 4.26 -15.67
C SER A 214 12.04 4.10 -14.17
N ASP A 215 12.91 4.93 -13.58
CA ASP A 215 13.19 4.90 -12.14
C ASP A 215 11.96 5.24 -11.30
N MET A 216 10.99 5.97 -11.86
CA MET A 216 9.74 6.27 -11.16
C MET A 216 8.86 5.02 -11.00
N TYR A 217 8.84 4.15 -12.01
CA TYR A 217 8.12 2.86 -11.92
C TYR A 217 8.75 1.97 -10.86
N SER A 218 10.08 1.83 -10.88
CA SER A 218 10.83 1.07 -9.88
C SER A 218 10.64 1.63 -8.46
N LEU A 219 10.62 2.96 -8.31
CA LEU A 219 10.40 3.62 -7.03
C LEU A 219 9.00 3.30 -6.47
N VAL A 220 7.96 3.38 -7.29
CA VAL A 220 6.58 3.06 -6.89
C VAL A 220 6.45 1.56 -6.59
N ALA A 221 7.02 0.70 -7.42
CA ALA A 221 7.01 -0.75 -7.23
C ALA A 221 7.66 -1.13 -5.89
N ASN A 222 8.83 -0.59 -5.58
CA ASN A 222 9.52 -0.84 -4.32
C ASN A 222 8.78 -0.27 -3.10
N ALA A 223 8.09 0.84 -3.26
CA ALA A 223 7.32 1.45 -2.18
C ALA A 223 6.04 0.66 -1.86
N THR A 224 5.44 -0.02 -2.83
CA THR A 224 4.12 -0.66 -2.68
C THR A 224 4.16 -2.18 -2.69
N GLY A 225 5.21 -2.78 -3.26
CA GLY A 225 5.30 -4.22 -3.51
C GLY A 225 4.55 -4.68 -4.77
N ILE A 226 3.94 -3.76 -5.52
CA ILE A 226 3.22 -4.05 -6.77
C ILE A 226 4.22 -4.06 -7.93
N SER A 227 4.08 -5.03 -8.84
CA SER A 227 4.96 -5.14 -10.01
C SER A 227 4.89 -3.91 -10.91
N GLU A 228 6.04 -3.50 -11.47
CA GLU A 228 6.12 -2.39 -12.43
C GLU A 228 5.17 -2.54 -13.62
N SER A 229 4.91 -3.78 -14.06
CA SER A 229 3.96 -4.09 -15.15
C SER A 229 2.53 -3.67 -14.85
N ASN A 230 2.17 -3.55 -13.57
CA ASN A 230 0.84 -3.20 -13.09
C ASN A 230 0.76 -1.73 -12.63
N ILE A 231 1.81 -0.96 -12.90
CA ILE A 231 1.89 0.47 -12.58
C ILE A 231 1.82 1.26 -13.87
N THR A 232 0.87 2.21 -13.93
CA THR A 232 0.75 3.15 -15.03
C THR A 232 1.00 4.55 -14.52
N ILE A 233 1.97 5.25 -15.10
CA ILE A 233 2.28 6.65 -14.78
C ILE A 233 2.15 7.48 -16.04
N ILE A 234 1.36 8.56 -15.97
CA ILE A 234 1.26 9.56 -17.02
C ILE A 234 1.64 10.89 -16.37
N ALA A 235 2.57 11.62 -16.99
CA ALA A 235 3.00 12.92 -16.50
C ALA A 235 2.65 14.03 -17.49
N TYR A 236 2.24 15.18 -16.96
CA TYR A 236 1.94 16.38 -17.72
C TYR A 236 2.68 17.59 -17.14
N GLU A 237 3.14 18.47 -18.03
CA GLU A 237 3.52 19.83 -17.73
C GLU A 237 2.31 20.73 -17.95
N SER A 238 1.82 21.37 -16.88
CA SER A 238 0.66 22.27 -16.91
C SER A 238 1.12 23.71 -16.68
N PRO A 239 0.83 24.65 -17.60
CA PRO A 239 1.25 26.03 -17.48
C PRO A 239 0.41 26.77 -16.44
N ILE A 240 1.09 27.50 -15.54
CA ILE A 240 0.47 28.44 -14.60
C ILE A 240 0.91 29.86 -15.00
N PHE A 241 -0.07 30.70 -15.30
CA PHE A 241 0.18 32.07 -15.74
C PHE A 241 0.05 33.05 -14.58
N TYR A 242 1.11 33.85 -14.37
CA TYR A 242 1.12 34.94 -13.43
C TYR A 242 0.95 36.26 -14.18
N ASP A 243 -0.17 36.93 -13.93
CA ASP A 243 -0.48 38.22 -14.52
C ASP A 243 0.52 39.30 -14.06
N LYS A 244 0.54 40.41 -14.78
CA LYS A 244 1.34 41.57 -14.39
C LYS A 244 1.03 41.96 -12.93
N GLU A 245 2.08 42.05 -12.12
CA GLU A 245 1.93 42.60 -10.78
C GLU A 245 1.39 44.04 -10.90
N SER A 246 0.15 44.25 -10.53
CA SER A 246 -0.35 45.60 -10.32
C SER A 246 0.37 46.13 -9.08
N THR A 247 1.41 46.96 -9.28
CA THR A 247 1.92 47.73 -8.16
C THR A 247 0.77 48.54 -7.61
N PRO A 248 0.30 48.31 -6.40
CA PRO A 248 -0.76 49.12 -5.83
C PRO A 248 -0.24 50.57 -5.84
N VAL A 249 -0.94 51.46 -6.57
CA VAL A 249 -0.56 52.85 -6.57
C VAL A 249 -0.55 53.29 -5.11
N SER A 250 0.66 53.44 -4.58
CA SER A 250 0.83 53.80 -3.19
C SER A 250 0.13 55.14 -3.02
N TRP A 251 -0.92 55.19 -2.20
CA TRP A 251 -1.67 56.38 -1.92
C TRP A 251 -0.74 57.50 -1.42
N GLN A 252 0.37 57.15 -0.81
CA GLN A 252 1.46 58.05 -0.43
C GLN A 252 2.12 58.75 -1.63
N ASN A 253 2.35 58.03 -2.75
CA ASN A 253 2.92 58.61 -3.96
C ASN A 253 1.93 59.56 -4.64
N VAL A 254 0.63 59.21 -4.66
CA VAL A 254 -0.44 60.13 -5.16
C VAL A 254 -0.47 61.39 -4.31
N LEU A 255 -0.45 61.23 -2.99
CA LEU A 255 -0.47 62.35 -2.05
C LEU A 255 0.79 63.28 -2.21
N SER A 256 1.95 62.68 -2.42
CA SER A 256 3.23 63.41 -2.69
C SER A 256 3.12 64.27 -3.95
N VAL A 257 2.57 63.72 -5.05
CA VAL A 257 2.41 64.45 -6.31
C VAL A 257 1.37 65.56 -6.16
N VAL A 258 0.25 65.32 -5.46
CA VAL A 258 -0.76 66.35 -5.16
C VAL A 258 -0.17 67.45 -4.31
N MET A 259 0.61 67.14 -3.25
CA MET A 259 1.29 68.12 -2.43
C MET A 259 2.29 68.97 -3.21
N LEU A 260 3.03 68.35 -4.13
CA LEU A 260 4.01 69.06 -4.99
C LEU A 260 3.28 70.04 -5.92
N ILE A 261 2.15 69.67 -6.51
CA ILE A 261 1.33 70.55 -7.36
C ILE A 261 0.77 71.72 -6.52
N LEU A 262 0.29 71.45 -5.29
CA LEU A 262 -0.19 72.49 -4.38
C LEU A 262 0.88 73.50 -4.00
N ILE A 263 2.10 73.01 -3.67
CA ILE A 263 3.23 73.88 -3.34
C ILE A 263 3.61 74.76 -4.55
N LEU A 264 3.67 74.19 -5.74
CA LEU A 264 3.97 74.91 -6.96
C LEU A 264 2.90 75.93 -7.30
N GLY A 265 1.61 75.59 -7.14
CA GLY A 265 0.48 76.51 -7.25
C GLY A 265 0.54 77.69 -6.27
N LEU A 266 0.92 77.40 -5.03
CA LEU A 266 1.08 78.42 -3.99
C LEU A 266 2.27 79.39 -4.28
N LEU A 267 3.40 78.87 -4.81
CA LEU A 267 4.53 79.67 -5.24
C LEU A 267 4.14 80.63 -6.39
N VAL A 268 3.42 80.09 -7.40
CA VAL A 268 2.92 80.90 -8.52
C VAL A 268 1.96 81.97 -8.01
N PHE A 269 1.05 81.62 -7.10
CA PHE A 269 0.12 82.56 -6.49
C PHE A 269 0.84 83.69 -5.73
N VAL A 270 1.85 83.38 -4.92
CA VAL A 270 2.67 84.34 -4.19
C VAL A 270 3.38 85.30 -5.13
N VAL A 271 3.99 84.75 -6.22
CA VAL A 271 4.69 85.58 -7.22
C VAL A 271 3.71 86.54 -7.92
N LEU A 272 2.56 86.04 -8.36
CA LEU A 272 1.50 86.87 -8.99
C LEU A 272 0.95 87.93 -8.05
N HIS A 273 0.75 87.56 -6.80
CA HIS A 273 0.27 88.51 -5.78
C HIS A 273 1.32 89.56 -5.49
N SER A 274 2.60 89.22 -5.36
CA SER A 274 3.71 90.13 -5.18
C SER A 274 3.90 91.12 -6.36
N MET A 275 3.70 90.64 -7.61
CA MET A 275 3.73 91.48 -8.80
C MET A 275 2.56 92.47 -8.81
N ARG A 276 1.35 92.07 -8.44
CA ARG A 276 0.19 92.95 -8.31
C ARG A 276 0.37 94.03 -7.25
N THR A 277 0.92 93.68 -6.09
CA THR A 277 1.21 94.60 -5.00
C THR A 277 2.26 95.67 -5.37
N ARG A 278 3.21 95.27 -6.18
CA ARG A 278 4.19 96.20 -6.72
C ARG A 278 3.63 97.20 -7.73
N GLN A 279 2.69 96.75 -8.56
CA GLN A 279 2.00 97.69 -9.50
C GLN A 279 1.05 98.65 -8.85
N THR A 280 0.43 98.27 -7.74
CA THR A 280 -0.42 99.30 -6.96
C THR A 280 0.36 100.31 -6.23
N VAL A 281 1.57 99.97 -5.75
CA VAL A 281 2.48 100.94 -5.08
C VAL A 281 3.08 101.97 -6.09
N GLN A 282 3.31 101.59 -7.35
CA GLN A 282 3.81 102.54 -8.37
C GLN A 282 2.71 103.52 -8.90
N GLN A 283 1.42 103.23 -8.73
CA GLN A 283 0.32 104.10 -9.11
C GLN A 283 -0.07 105.15 -8.01
N GLU A 284 0.43 105.02 -6.78
CA GLU A 284 0.26 106.02 -5.72
C GLU A 284 1.36 107.04 -5.63
N GLU A 285 2.46 106.94 -6.43
CA GLU A 285 3.60 107.84 -6.46
C GLU A 285 3.60 108.81 -7.74
N GLU A 286 2.57 108.73 -8.63
CA GLU A 286 2.32 109.67 -9.72
C GLU A 286 1.18 110.60 -9.35
#